data_f91bb55737ea4b0ef7746edcf5697d74
#
_entry.id   f91bb55737ea4b0ef7746edcf5697d74
#
_cell.length_a   1.000
_cell.length_b   1.000
_cell.length_c   1.000
_cell.angle_alpha   90.00
_cell.angle_beta   90.00
_cell.angle_gamma   90.00
#
_symmetry.space_group_name_H-M   'P 1'
#
loop_
_entity.id
_entity.type
_entity.pdbx_description
1 polymer ?
#
loop_
_entity_poly.entity_id
_entity_poly.type
_entity_poly.pdbx_seq_one_letter_code
_entity_poly.pdbx_strand_id
1 'polypeptide(L)'
;MRRTLSLIVALLAFTVASAQSVTFWTTEEQPARMAVQEEIAAAFEAATGIAVTVVPVSESQLGERITAAFAAGDLPDVIFHPVNYTVGWAEAGILDTAAASETVANLGVDTFGAGTLALMSYRGETAAVPADGWTQLLLYRADLFAEAGLAPPTDYGSILVAARALHDPPNMYGFVAATDPSQDYMMQVMEHLALANGVQLVDDAGNVTIDTPAFVEFLTFYKELVDLSPPGNLYWLQSRELFQAGQAAMVVWSPFILDELAGLRDEVPVPADEGVASGTLARNTGFVTSIAGTSYPEGAGWAQVQGFGITVDADIESAQAFIEYLMTDGYLDWLGMATEGKFPVRFGTPEEPNRFVEGWATLETGVSSRAPLSEFYEAAVIDDLVAGLETGDRWAFRQGQGGLVTSLYGTRVMSELVREFLDGERGAAETASLLQERIEDLR
;
A
#
# COMPACT_ATOMS: atom_id res chain seq x y z
N MET A 1 6.19 -12.01 -87.36
CA MET A 1 6.10 -10.96 -86.30
C MET A 1 5.40 -11.58 -85.09
N ARG A 2 6.17 -12.03 -84.08
CA ARG A 2 5.65 -12.58 -82.84
C ARG A 2 5.72 -11.43 -81.78
N ARG A 3 4.59 -10.97 -81.28
CA ARG A 3 4.49 -10.03 -80.17
C ARG A 3 4.53 -10.82 -78.86
N THR A 4 5.58 -10.73 -78.08
CA THR A 4 5.69 -11.20 -76.72
C THR A 4 5.04 -10.19 -75.79
N LEU A 5 3.97 -10.60 -75.12
CA LEU A 5 3.28 -9.83 -74.09
C LEU A 5 3.95 -10.12 -72.72
N SER A 6 4.71 -9.18 -72.19
CA SER A 6 5.30 -9.28 -70.88
C SER A 6 4.25 -8.91 -69.83
N LEU A 7 3.82 -9.89 -69.01
CA LEU A 7 2.93 -9.68 -67.87
C LEU A 7 3.79 -9.25 -66.66
N ILE A 8 3.68 -8.02 -66.25
CA ILE A 8 4.25 -7.51 -64.99
C ILE A 8 3.30 -7.86 -63.85
N VAL A 9 3.65 -8.87 -63.06
CA VAL A 9 2.95 -9.17 -61.79
C VAL A 9 3.52 -8.27 -60.71
N ALA A 10 2.76 -7.24 -60.32
CA ALA A 10 3.06 -6.43 -59.17
C ALA A 10 2.73 -7.23 -57.89
N LEU A 11 3.75 -7.72 -57.18
CA LEU A 11 3.61 -8.27 -55.83
C LEU A 11 3.33 -7.08 -54.87
N LEU A 12 2.09 -6.92 -54.45
CA LEU A 12 1.73 -6.13 -53.29
C LEU A 12 2.17 -6.88 -52.03
N ALA A 13 3.30 -6.52 -51.45
CA ALA A 13 3.69 -6.95 -50.13
C ALA A 13 2.73 -6.29 -49.14
N PHE A 14 1.72 -7.01 -48.68
CA PHE A 14 0.99 -6.64 -47.47
C PHE A 14 1.97 -6.83 -46.31
N THR A 15 2.55 -5.77 -45.80
CA THR A 15 3.11 -5.79 -44.44
C THR A 15 1.94 -5.93 -43.49
N VAL A 16 1.75 -7.12 -42.95
CA VAL A 16 0.91 -7.32 -41.78
C VAL A 16 1.65 -6.56 -40.68
N ALA A 17 1.25 -5.32 -40.39
CA ALA A 17 1.64 -4.69 -39.15
C ALA A 17 1.09 -5.59 -38.04
N SER A 18 1.97 -6.18 -37.24
CA SER A 18 1.53 -6.78 -35.98
C SER A 18 0.78 -5.70 -35.21
N ALA A 19 -0.48 -5.94 -34.88
CA ALA A 19 -1.21 -5.03 -34.04
C ALA A 19 -0.44 -4.93 -32.72
N GLN A 20 -0.03 -3.71 -32.34
CA GLN A 20 0.60 -3.48 -31.04
C GLN A 20 -0.41 -3.82 -29.95
N SER A 21 0.04 -4.50 -28.92
CA SER A 21 -0.80 -4.89 -27.80
C SER A 21 0.00 -4.89 -26.50
N VAL A 22 -0.66 -4.59 -25.41
CA VAL A 22 -0.11 -4.59 -24.05
C VAL A 22 -0.79 -5.67 -23.24
N THR A 23 -0.02 -6.52 -22.57
CA THR A 23 -0.50 -7.44 -21.54
C THR A 23 -0.28 -6.81 -20.19
N PHE A 24 -1.36 -6.49 -19.48
CA PHE A 24 -1.34 -5.83 -18.18
C PHE A 24 -1.78 -6.81 -17.08
N TRP A 25 -0.86 -7.17 -16.18
CA TRP A 25 -1.19 -7.95 -14.98
C TRP A 25 -1.52 -7.03 -13.81
N THR A 26 -2.64 -7.32 -13.14
CA THR A 26 -3.15 -6.49 -12.05
C THR A 26 -3.57 -7.33 -10.85
N THR A 27 -3.31 -6.82 -9.64
CA THR A 27 -3.83 -7.40 -8.38
C THR A 27 -5.23 -6.90 -8.03
N GLU A 28 -5.78 -5.96 -8.79
CA GLU A 28 -7.14 -5.46 -8.63
C GLU A 28 -8.16 -6.42 -9.27
N GLU A 29 -8.27 -7.63 -8.72
CA GLU A 29 -9.00 -8.77 -9.29
C GLU A 29 -10.53 -8.77 -9.02
N GLN A 30 -11.02 -7.85 -8.18
CA GLN A 30 -12.45 -7.78 -7.86
C GLN A 30 -13.27 -7.39 -9.10
N PRO A 31 -14.45 -8.04 -9.35
CA PRO A 31 -15.21 -7.83 -10.59
C PRO A 31 -15.52 -6.37 -10.93
N ALA A 32 -15.88 -5.56 -9.93
CA ALA A 32 -16.16 -4.14 -10.13
C ALA A 32 -14.91 -3.35 -10.54
N ARG A 33 -13.75 -3.68 -9.95
CA ARG A 33 -12.47 -3.04 -10.28
C ARG A 33 -11.95 -3.51 -11.65
N MET A 34 -12.15 -4.79 -11.97
CA MET A 34 -11.84 -5.32 -13.31
C MET A 34 -12.62 -4.60 -14.41
N ALA A 35 -13.92 -4.35 -14.20
CA ALA A 35 -14.74 -3.63 -15.17
C ALA A 35 -14.20 -2.22 -15.47
N VAL A 36 -13.77 -1.47 -14.45
CA VAL A 36 -13.15 -0.14 -14.64
C VAL A 36 -11.85 -0.24 -15.42
N GLN A 37 -10.98 -1.21 -15.11
CA GLN A 37 -9.73 -1.41 -15.83
C GLN A 37 -9.96 -1.79 -17.29
N GLU A 38 -10.97 -2.60 -17.58
CA GLU A 38 -11.37 -2.96 -18.95
C GLU A 38 -11.95 -1.73 -19.71
N GLU A 39 -12.69 -0.85 -19.03
CA GLU A 39 -13.17 0.42 -19.60
C GLU A 39 -12.00 1.37 -19.92
N ILE A 40 -11.02 1.50 -19.02
CA ILE A 40 -9.79 2.29 -19.27
C ILE A 40 -9.03 1.70 -20.46
N ALA A 41 -8.85 0.37 -20.51
CA ALA A 41 -8.18 -0.32 -21.60
C ALA A 41 -8.88 -0.09 -22.95
N ALA A 42 -10.21 -0.18 -22.99
CA ALA A 42 -10.99 0.07 -24.20
C ALA A 42 -10.92 1.54 -24.67
N ALA A 43 -10.91 2.49 -23.72
CA ALA A 43 -10.75 3.91 -24.03
C ALA A 43 -9.34 4.21 -24.58
N PHE A 44 -8.30 3.60 -24.02
CA PHE A 44 -6.93 3.67 -24.53
C PHE A 44 -6.82 3.10 -25.95
N GLU A 45 -7.37 1.91 -26.19
CA GLU A 45 -7.39 1.30 -27.54
C GLU A 45 -8.12 2.18 -28.56
N ALA A 46 -9.24 2.78 -28.16
CA ALA A 46 -9.98 3.71 -29.04
C ALA A 46 -9.16 4.97 -29.36
N ALA A 47 -8.34 5.46 -28.45
CA ALA A 47 -7.51 6.64 -28.62
C ALA A 47 -6.23 6.38 -29.44
N THR A 48 -5.61 5.20 -29.28
CA THR A 48 -4.26 4.91 -29.80
C THR A 48 -4.24 3.82 -30.87
N GLY A 49 -5.22 2.92 -30.90
CA GLY A 49 -5.23 1.71 -31.72
C GLY A 49 -4.39 0.55 -31.10
N ILE A 50 -3.86 0.71 -29.90
CA ILE A 50 -3.10 -0.32 -29.16
C ILE A 50 -4.06 -1.07 -28.26
N ALA A 51 -4.22 -2.38 -28.48
CA ALA A 51 -5.08 -3.22 -27.64
C ALA A 51 -4.43 -3.52 -26.28
N VAL A 52 -5.23 -3.57 -25.20
CA VAL A 52 -4.75 -3.95 -23.87
C VAL A 52 -5.51 -5.17 -23.37
N THR A 53 -4.77 -6.20 -22.94
CA THR A 53 -5.33 -7.39 -22.28
C THR A 53 -5.09 -7.28 -20.78
N VAL A 54 -6.14 -7.05 -20.00
CA VAL A 54 -6.07 -7.00 -18.54
C VAL A 54 -6.18 -8.40 -17.97
N VAL A 55 -5.19 -8.82 -17.18
CA VAL A 55 -5.10 -10.15 -16.58
C VAL A 55 -5.08 -10.05 -15.06
N PRO A 56 -6.13 -10.52 -14.37
CA PRO A 56 -6.15 -10.53 -12.90
C PRO A 56 -5.18 -11.58 -12.35
N VAL A 57 -4.44 -11.20 -11.32
CA VAL A 57 -3.51 -12.05 -10.58
C VAL A 57 -3.72 -11.84 -9.10
N SER A 58 -4.02 -12.91 -8.36
CA SER A 58 -4.13 -12.80 -6.90
C SER A 58 -2.82 -12.29 -6.29
N GLU A 59 -2.91 -11.31 -5.40
CA GLU A 59 -1.76 -10.70 -4.73
C GLU A 59 -0.87 -11.76 -4.07
N SER A 60 -1.46 -12.76 -3.43
CA SER A 60 -0.74 -13.86 -2.78
C SER A 60 0.05 -14.75 -3.75
N GLN A 61 -0.29 -14.76 -5.05
CA GLN A 61 0.37 -15.55 -6.09
C GLN A 61 1.29 -14.72 -6.99
N LEU A 62 1.25 -13.40 -6.87
CA LEU A 62 1.91 -12.49 -7.80
C LEU A 62 3.42 -12.77 -7.89
N GLY A 63 4.11 -12.87 -6.75
CA GLY A 63 5.56 -13.11 -6.71
C GLY A 63 5.98 -14.44 -7.36
N GLU A 64 5.22 -15.51 -7.10
CA GLU A 64 5.48 -16.82 -7.70
C GLU A 64 5.26 -16.81 -9.22
N ARG A 65 4.15 -16.22 -9.67
CA ARG A 65 3.81 -16.14 -11.10
C ARG A 65 4.80 -15.30 -11.89
N ILE A 66 5.23 -14.15 -11.36
CA ILE A 66 6.24 -13.30 -12.01
C ILE A 66 7.58 -14.03 -12.10
N THR A 67 8.01 -14.71 -11.03
CA THR A 67 9.25 -15.49 -11.05
C THR A 67 9.21 -16.60 -12.12
N ALA A 68 8.08 -17.30 -12.24
CA ALA A 68 7.90 -18.33 -13.25
C ALA A 68 7.88 -17.75 -14.68
N ALA A 69 7.19 -16.62 -14.90
CA ALA A 69 7.12 -15.93 -16.19
C ALA A 69 8.50 -15.41 -16.62
N PHE A 70 9.27 -14.82 -15.70
CA PHE A 70 10.63 -14.36 -15.93
C PHE A 70 11.56 -15.51 -16.36
N ALA A 71 11.48 -16.65 -15.66
CA ALA A 71 12.27 -17.83 -16.00
C ALA A 71 11.89 -18.43 -17.37
N ALA A 72 10.64 -18.21 -17.82
CA ALA A 72 10.15 -18.66 -19.12
C ALA A 72 10.43 -17.66 -20.26
N GLY A 73 10.81 -16.39 -19.96
CA GLY A 73 10.90 -15.31 -20.94
C GLY A 73 9.53 -14.93 -21.51
N ASP A 74 8.50 -14.88 -20.65
CA ASP A 74 7.09 -14.65 -20.98
C ASP A 74 6.45 -13.72 -19.93
N LEU A 75 7.16 -12.63 -19.59
CA LEU A 75 6.64 -11.60 -18.70
C LEU A 75 5.52 -10.80 -19.38
N PRO A 76 4.53 -10.30 -18.64
CA PRO A 76 3.60 -9.30 -19.18
C PRO A 76 4.35 -7.97 -19.45
N ASP A 77 3.75 -7.10 -20.27
CA ASP A 77 4.37 -5.79 -20.55
C ASP A 77 4.33 -4.88 -19.33
N VAL A 78 3.21 -4.86 -18.61
CA VAL A 78 2.96 -4.01 -17.43
C VAL A 78 2.47 -4.86 -16.27
N ILE A 79 2.98 -4.56 -15.06
CA ILE A 79 2.57 -5.19 -13.80
C ILE A 79 2.16 -4.12 -12.80
N PHE A 80 0.93 -4.19 -12.27
CA PHE A 80 0.54 -3.45 -11.08
C PHE A 80 0.92 -4.23 -9.83
N HIS A 81 1.75 -3.63 -8.96
CA HIS A 81 2.31 -4.33 -7.81
C HIS A 81 2.60 -3.39 -6.62
N PRO A 82 2.57 -3.90 -5.37
CA PRO A 82 2.98 -3.13 -4.20
C PRO A 82 4.50 -2.94 -4.12
N VAL A 83 4.91 -1.89 -3.42
CA VAL A 83 6.30 -1.44 -3.26
C VAL A 83 7.27 -2.51 -2.78
N ASN A 84 6.81 -3.46 -1.97
CA ASN A 84 7.65 -4.54 -1.43
C ASN A 84 8.26 -5.47 -2.51
N TYR A 85 7.76 -5.46 -3.75
CA TYR A 85 8.37 -6.16 -4.87
C TYR A 85 9.32 -5.29 -5.70
N THR A 86 9.14 -3.98 -5.71
CA THR A 86 9.76 -3.04 -6.65
C THR A 86 11.29 -3.19 -6.70
N VAL A 87 11.95 -3.04 -5.56
CA VAL A 87 13.43 -3.08 -5.51
C VAL A 87 13.96 -4.46 -5.82
N GLY A 88 13.33 -5.52 -5.26
CA GLY A 88 13.75 -6.90 -5.51
C GLY A 88 13.63 -7.30 -6.98
N TRP A 89 12.56 -6.87 -7.66
CA TRP A 89 12.38 -7.16 -9.09
C TRP A 89 13.28 -6.32 -9.99
N ALA A 90 13.57 -5.06 -9.62
CA ALA A 90 14.57 -4.26 -10.31
C ALA A 90 15.97 -4.87 -10.18
N GLU A 91 16.33 -5.34 -8.99
CA GLU A 91 17.61 -6.01 -8.73
C GLU A 91 17.74 -7.34 -9.48
N ALA A 92 16.67 -8.11 -9.58
CA ALA A 92 16.59 -9.36 -10.33
C ALA A 92 16.60 -9.15 -11.86
N GLY A 93 16.45 -7.90 -12.35
CA GLY A 93 16.37 -7.59 -13.77
C GLY A 93 15.04 -7.99 -14.41
N ILE A 94 13.95 -7.99 -13.63
CA ILE A 94 12.57 -8.21 -14.09
C ILE A 94 11.97 -6.90 -14.61
N LEU A 95 12.25 -5.78 -13.93
CA LEU A 95 11.74 -4.46 -14.29
C LEU A 95 12.76 -3.67 -15.13
N ASP A 96 12.29 -2.95 -16.14
CA ASP A 96 13.04 -1.96 -16.91
C ASP A 96 12.94 -0.60 -16.20
N THR A 97 13.97 -0.30 -15.39
CA THR A 97 14.03 0.93 -14.61
C THR A 97 14.23 2.17 -15.48
N ALA A 98 14.88 2.01 -16.63
CA ALA A 98 15.10 3.12 -17.57
C ALA A 98 13.78 3.54 -18.22
N ALA A 99 12.97 2.57 -18.66
CA ALA A 99 11.65 2.83 -19.23
C ALA A 99 10.70 3.46 -18.19
N ALA A 100 10.70 2.97 -16.95
CA ALA A 100 9.89 3.57 -15.87
C ALA A 100 10.32 5.01 -15.54
N SER A 101 11.65 5.28 -15.48
CA SER A 101 12.20 6.63 -15.26
C SER A 101 11.82 7.59 -16.39
N GLU A 102 11.88 7.14 -17.65
CA GLU A 102 11.46 7.93 -18.81
C GLU A 102 9.97 8.25 -18.76
N THR A 103 9.13 7.27 -18.42
CA THR A 103 7.68 7.48 -18.25
C THR A 103 7.39 8.55 -17.19
N VAL A 104 8.03 8.48 -16.02
CA VAL A 104 7.87 9.49 -14.96
C VAL A 104 8.36 10.88 -15.44
N ALA A 105 9.46 10.93 -16.20
CA ALA A 105 9.96 12.18 -16.77
C ALA A 105 8.96 12.80 -17.78
N ASN A 106 8.36 11.97 -18.64
CA ASN A 106 7.33 12.40 -19.61
C ASN A 106 6.06 12.92 -18.91
N LEU A 107 5.67 12.27 -17.83
CA LEU A 107 4.52 12.69 -16.99
C LEU A 107 4.80 13.95 -16.16
N GLY A 108 6.08 14.33 -15.98
CA GLY A 108 6.54 15.43 -15.17
C GLY A 108 6.87 15.02 -13.74
N VAL A 109 8.15 14.85 -13.43
CA VAL A 109 8.66 14.39 -12.11
C VAL A 109 8.08 15.20 -10.95
N ASP A 110 8.01 16.53 -11.10
CA ASP A 110 7.52 17.46 -10.07
C ASP A 110 6.01 17.32 -9.79
N THR A 111 5.28 16.54 -10.59
CA THR A 111 3.86 16.26 -10.37
C THR A 111 3.62 15.08 -9.42
N PHE A 112 4.67 14.33 -9.08
CA PHE A 112 4.62 13.21 -8.16
C PHE A 112 5.13 13.61 -6.77
N GLY A 113 4.64 12.92 -5.76
CA GLY A 113 5.16 13.03 -4.40
C GLY A 113 6.62 12.57 -4.31
N ALA A 114 7.47 13.39 -3.69
CA ALA A 114 8.89 13.05 -3.54
C ALA A 114 9.10 11.80 -2.67
N GLY A 115 8.28 11.62 -1.62
CA GLY A 115 8.30 10.45 -0.74
C GLY A 115 7.93 9.18 -1.51
N THR A 116 6.90 9.23 -2.33
CA THR A 116 6.45 8.08 -3.13
C THR A 116 7.45 7.70 -4.23
N LEU A 117 8.07 8.68 -4.89
CA LEU A 117 9.17 8.43 -5.84
C LEU A 117 10.37 7.77 -5.15
N ALA A 118 10.73 8.23 -3.96
CA ALA A 118 11.84 7.65 -3.20
C ALA A 118 11.61 6.17 -2.86
N LEU A 119 10.38 5.80 -2.48
CA LEU A 119 10.00 4.41 -2.19
C LEU A 119 10.03 3.52 -3.44
N MET A 120 9.77 4.06 -4.63
CA MET A 120 9.76 3.34 -5.90
C MET A 120 11.09 3.43 -6.66
N SER A 121 12.18 3.85 -5.99
CA SER A 121 13.48 4.04 -6.63
C SER A 121 14.45 2.90 -6.36
N TYR A 122 15.29 2.60 -7.36
CA TYR A 122 16.39 1.65 -7.26
C TYR A 122 17.63 2.24 -7.95
N ARG A 123 18.75 2.35 -7.23
CA ARG A 123 20.05 2.89 -7.73
C ARG A 123 19.96 4.26 -8.40
N GLY A 124 19.02 5.09 -7.93
CA GLY A 124 18.84 6.45 -8.46
C GLY A 124 17.91 6.56 -9.68
N GLU A 125 17.33 5.46 -10.13
CA GLU A 125 16.30 5.40 -11.16
C GLU A 125 14.94 5.05 -10.54
N THR A 126 13.83 5.48 -11.16
CA THR A 126 12.51 5.02 -10.80
C THR A 126 12.30 3.60 -11.31
N ALA A 127 12.09 2.64 -10.42
CA ALA A 127 11.97 1.23 -10.78
C ALA A 127 10.55 0.82 -11.22
N ALA A 128 9.52 1.57 -10.78
CA ALA A 128 8.15 1.45 -11.26
C ALA A 128 7.47 2.82 -11.14
N VAL A 129 6.54 3.13 -12.04
CA VAL A 129 5.79 4.39 -12.02
C VAL A 129 4.81 4.35 -10.84
N PRO A 130 4.92 5.25 -9.84
CA PRO A 130 3.98 5.26 -8.72
C PRO A 130 2.54 5.47 -9.21
N ALA A 131 1.62 4.63 -8.79
CA ALA A 131 0.23 4.63 -9.25
C ALA A 131 -0.74 5.20 -8.21
N ASP A 132 -0.72 4.65 -7.03
CA ASP A 132 -1.52 5.06 -5.88
C ASP A 132 -0.82 4.63 -4.59
N GLY A 133 -1.36 5.05 -3.45
CA GLY A 133 -0.84 4.65 -2.17
C GLY A 133 -1.81 4.91 -1.03
N TRP A 134 -1.43 4.47 0.16
CA TRP A 134 -2.16 4.75 1.39
C TRP A 134 -1.18 4.77 2.58
N THR A 135 -1.56 5.50 3.63
CA THR A 135 -0.82 5.54 4.89
C THR A 135 -1.48 4.65 5.93
N GLN A 136 -0.70 3.98 6.76
CA GLN A 136 -1.25 3.24 7.89
C GLN A 136 -1.66 4.21 8.99
N LEU A 137 -2.78 3.93 9.64
CA LEU A 137 -3.43 4.79 10.62
C LEU A 137 -3.52 4.10 11.97
N LEU A 138 -3.27 4.84 13.04
CA LEU A 138 -3.83 4.49 14.34
C LEU A 138 -5.21 5.13 14.44
N LEU A 139 -6.25 4.30 14.45
CA LEU A 139 -7.62 4.69 14.67
C LEU A 139 -7.94 4.63 16.16
N TYR A 140 -8.70 5.61 16.66
CA TYR A 140 -9.16 5.63 18.05
C TYR A 140 -10.58 6.17 18.17
N ARG A 141 -11.32 5.73 19.16
CA ARG A 141 -12.68 6.20 19.48
C ARG A 141 -12.58 7.58 20.16
N ALA A 142 -12.63 8.65 19.34
CA ALA A 142 -12.48 10.04 19.80
C ALA A 142 -13.55 10.44 20.80
N ASP A 143 -14.78 9.90 20.70
CA ASP A 143 -15.87 10.08 21.66
C ASP A 143 -15.52 9.52 23.05
N LEU A 144 -15.00 8.27 23.11
CA LEU A 144 -14.58 7.64 24.37
C LEU A 144 -13.37 8.37 25.00
N PHE A 145 -12.46 8.86 24.16
CA PHE A 145 -11.32 9.66 24.62
C PHE A 145 -11.78 10.98 25.23
N ALA A 146 -12.71 11.67 24.58
CA ALA A 146 -13.29 12.90 25.10
C ALA A 146 -14.03 12.68 26.44
N GLU A 147 -14.81 11.60 26.55
CA GLU A 147 -15.54 11.22 27.75
C GLU A 147 -14.61 10.90 28.92
N ALA A 148 -13.48 10.21 28.63
CA ALA A 148 -12.46 9.88 29.63
C ALA A 148 -11.45 11.02 29.90
N GLY A 149 -11.53 12.15 29.17
CA GLY A 149 -10.59 13.26 29.28
C GLY A 149 -9.19 12.95 28.81
N LEU A 150 -9.06 12.05 27.82
CA LEU A 150 -7.79 11.61 27.23
C LEU A 150 -7.44 12.50 26.01
N ALA A 151 -6.14 12.76 25.82
CA ALA A 151 -5.62 13.38 24.60
C ALA A 151 -5.52 12.37 23.46
N PRO A 152 -5.46 12.80 22.17
CA PRO A 152 -5.19 11.93 21.05
C PRO A 152 -3.91 11.08 21.27
N PRO A 153 -3.89 9.81 20.86
CA PRO A 153 -2.81 8.85 21.16
C PRO A 153 -1.67 8.98 20.13
N THR A 154 -0.86 10.05 20.22
CA THR A 154 0.18 10.38 19.23
C THR A 154 1.56 9.80 19.55
N ASP A 155 1.74 9.19 20.70
CA ASP A 155 3.00 8.57 21.13
C ASP A 155 2.76 7.32 21.99
N TYR A 156 3.81 6.51 22.20
CA TYR A 156 3.74 5.25 22.96
C TYR A 156 3.13 5.44 24.36
N GLY A 157 3.50 6.53 25.03
CA GLY A 157 3.00 6.83 26.38
C GLY A 157 1.51 7.11 26.38
N SER A 158 1.03 8.00 25.51
CA SER A 158 -0.39 8.35 25.39
C SER A 158 -1.23 7.17 24.90
N ILE A 159 -0.71 6.34 23.99
CA ILE A 159 -1.37 5.09 23.55
C ILE A 159 -1.58 4.14 24.73
N LEU A 160 -0.54 3.86 25.52
CA LEU A 160 -0.66 2.96 26.67
C LEU A 160 -1.54 3.51 27.78
N VAL A 161 -1.48 4.82 28.04
CA VAL A 161 -2.36 5.47 29.02
C VAL A 161 -3.83 5.29 28.61
N ALA A 162 -4.14 5.56 27.36
CA ALA A 162 -5.51 5.44 26.85
C ALA A 162 -5.96 3.94 26.79
N ALA A 163 -5.07 3.07 26.31
CA ALA A 163 -5.37 1.64 26.23
C ALA A 163 -5.72 1.07 27.60
N ARG A 164 -4.96 1.39 28.65
CA ARG A 164 -5.23 0.93 30.02
C ARG A 164 -6.49 1.56 30.61
N ALA A 165 -6.75 2.84 30.33
CA ALA A 165 -7.90 3.55 30.86
C ALA A 165 -9.25 3.05 30.30
N LEU A 166 -9.23 2.60 29.02
CA LEU A 166 -10.44 2.15 28.32
C LEU A 166 -10.57 0.61 28.27
N HIS A 167 -9.64 -0.14 28.89
CA HIS A 167 -9.67 -1.60 28.89
C HIS A 167 -10.63 -2.16 29.94
N ASP A 168 -11.76 -2.69 29.50
CA ASP A 168 -12.80 -3.34 30.33
C ASP A 168 -13.31 -4.63 29.66
N PRO A 169 -12.49 -5.69 29.55
CA PRO A 169 -12.88 -6.90 28.86
C PRO A 169 -14.00 -7.66 29.60
N PRO A 170 -14.92 -8.33 28.91
CA PRO A 170 -14.95 -8.52 27.44
C PRO A 170 -15.68 -7.40 26.68
N ASN A 171 -16.14 -6.33 27.35
CA ASN A 171 -16.97 -5.29 26.75
C ASN A 171 -16.15 -4.36 25.84
N MET A 172 -14.94 -4.01 26.26
CA MET A 172 -14.05 -3.10 25.57
C MET A 172 -12.59 -3.55 25.73
N TYR A 173 -11.88 -3.68 24.64
CA TYR A 173 -10.44 -3.84 24.64
C TYR A 173 -9.77 -2.49 24.39
N GLY A 174 -8.75 -2.16 25.16
CA GLY A 174 -8.05 -0.87 25.05
C GLY A 174 -7.32 -0.72 23.71
N PHE A 175 -6.87 -1.86 23.16
CA PHE A 175 -6.19 -1.95 21.87
C PHE A 175 -6.55 -3.28 21.18
N VAL A 176 -6.40 -3.34 19.86
CA VAL A 176 -6.39 -4.61 19.10
C VAL A 176 -5.08 -4.70 18.34
N ALA A 177 -4.15 -5.48 18.87
CA ALA A 177 -2.83 -5.70 18.27
C ALA A 177 -2.91 -6.79 17.19
N ALA A 178 -2.09 -6.64 16.13
CA ALA A 178 -1.90 -7.66 15.11
C ALA A 178 -1.02 -8.80 15.68
N THR A 179 -1.54 -10.01 15.76
CA THR A 179 -0.84 -11.14 16.44
C THR A 179 -0.80 -12.43 15.62
N ASP A 180 -1.34 -12.42 14.39
CA ASP A 180 -1.27 -13.59 13.50
C ASP A 180 0.00 -13.56 12.65
N PRO A 181 1.02 -14.41 12.94
CA PRO A 181 2.29 -14.40 12.22
C PRO A 181 2.14 -14.93 10.78
N SER A 182 1.03 -15.57 10.45
CA SER A 182 0.76 -16.08 9.12
C SER A 182 0.33 -15.00 8.11
N GLN A 183 0.09 -13.76 8.58
CA GLN A 183 -0.44 -12.66 7.79
C GLN A 183 0.53 -11.47 7.73
N ASP A 184 0.60 -10.82 6.58
CA ASP A 184 1.44 -9.63 6.37
C ASP A 184 1.02 -8.46 7.26
N TYR A 185 -0.23 -8.42 7.69
CA TYR A 185 -0.76 -7.40 8.59
C TYR A 185 0.03 -7.26 9.89
N MET A 186 0.44 -8.38 10.52
CA MET A 186 1.28 -8.32 11.72
C MET A 186 2.62 -7.62 11.43
N MET A 187 3.23 -7.95 10.29
CA MET A 187 4.49 -7.34 9.86
C MET A 187 4.34 -5.84 9.59
N GLN A 188 3.28 -5.43 8.91
CA GLN A 188 2.99 -4.01 8.60
C GLN A 188 2.80 -3.17 9.87
N VAL A 189 2.04 -3.69 10.86
CA VAL A 189 1.80 -3.01 12.13
C VAL A 189 3.08 -2.92 12.96
N MET A 190 3.87 -4.00 13.01
CA MET A 190 5.16 -3.99 13.71
C MET A 190 6.16 -3.03 13.06
N GLU A 191 6.25 -3.01 11.73
CA GLU A 191 7.13 -2.09 11.01
C GLU A 191 6.77 -0.63 11.33
N HIS A 192 5.49 -0.25 11.26
CA HIS A 192 5.04 1.10 11.60
C HIS A 192 5.40 1.49 13.05
N LEU A 193 5.04 0.64 14.00
CA LEU A 193 5.31 0.93 15.42
C LEU A 193 6.81 0.92 15.74
N ALA A 194 7.61 0.09 15.10
CA ALA A 194 9.06 0.09 15.28
C ALA A 194 9.72 1.33 14.65
N LEU A 195 9.31 1.75 13.44
CA LEU A 195 9.73 3.01 12.82
C LEU A 195 9.38 4.20 13.71
N ALA A 196 8.20 4.19 14.34
CA ALA A 196 7.78 5.20 15.31
C ALA A 196 8.77 5.37 16.46
N ASN A 197 9.52 4.32 16.85
CA ASN A 197 10.58 4.36 17.86
C ASN A 197 12.01 4.53 17.27
N GLY A 198 12.11 4.89 15.98
CA GLY A 198 13.40 5.11 15.31
C GLY A 198 14.15 3.82 14.94
N VAL A 199 13.47 2.66 14.96
CA VAL A 199 14.07 1.39 14.58
C VAL A 199 14.17 1.29 13.07
N GLN A 200 15.39 1.15 12.56
CA GLN A 200 15.67 0.84 11.17
C GLN A 200 16.15 -0.60 11.04
N LEU A 201 15.79 -1.25 9.92
CA LEU A 201 16.23 -2.62 9.63
C LEU A 201 17.73 -2.66 9.28
N VAL A 202 18.19 -1.64 8.59
CA VAL A 202 19.59 -1.47 8.16
C VAL A 202 20.07 -0.04 8.41
N ASP A 203 21.37 0.15 8.58
CA ASP A 203 22.01 1.46 8.62
C ASP A 203 22.22 2.03 7.19
N ASP A 204 22.75 3.27 7.10
CA ASP A 204 23.03 3.92 5.81
C ASP A 204 24.12 3.21 4.98
N ALA A 205 24.92 2.33 5.58
CA ALA A 205 25.89 1.47 4.91
C ALA A 205 25.24 0.13 4.45
N GLY A 206 23.98 -0.09 4.81
CA GLY A 206 23.22 -1.28 4.50
C GLY A 206 23.45 -2.44 5.45
N ASN A 207 24.15 -2.28 6.59
CA ASN A 207 24.29 -3.36 7.57
C ASN A 207 23.00 -3.53 8.36
N VAL A 208 22.63 -4.77 8.67
CA VAL A 208 21.47 -5.05 9.55
C VAL A 208 21.73 -4.47 10.94
N THR A 209 20.74 -3.76 11.49
CA THR A 209 20.86 -3.05 12.77
C THR A 209 19.62 -3.16 13.63
N ILE A 210 18.97 -4.33 13.65
CA ILE A 210 17.74 -4.53 14.42
C ILE A 210 18.00 -4.77 15.92
N ASP A 211 19.16 -5.32 16.31
CA ASP A 211 19.52 -5.56 17.71
C ASP A 211 19.93 -4.26 18.41
N THR A 212 18.96 -3.45 18.76
CA THR A 212 19.13 -2.14 19.41
C THR A 212 18.25 -2.01 20.65
N PRO A 213 18.61 -1.12 21.60
CA PRO A 213 17.73 -0.77 22.71
C PRO A 213 16.36 -0.27 22.26
N ALA A 214 16.28 0.49 21.16
CA ALA A 214 15.02 1.00 20.60
C ALA A 214 14.11 -0.14 20.12
N PHE A 215 14.66 -1.20 19.55
CA PHE A 215 13.85 -2.37 19.16
C PHE A 215 13.37 -3.17 20.39
N VAL A 216 14.19 -3.30 21.42
CA VAL A 216 13.77 -3.93 22.69
C VAL A 216 12.65 -3.13 23.37
N GLU A 217 12.71 -1.80 23.33
CA GLU A 217 11.62 -0.92 23.80
C GLU A 217 10.35 -1.13 22.98
N PHE A 218 10.45 -1.17 21.64
CA PHE A 218 9.33 -1.49 20.78
C PHE A 218 8.70 -2.85 21.13
N LEU A 219 9.49 -3.92 21.27
CA LEU A 219 8.98 -5.23 21.63
C LEU A 219 8.23 -5.20 22.98
N THR A 220 8.77 -4.48 23.96
CA THR A 220 8.14 -4.32 25.28
C THR A 220 6.81 -3.56 25.16
N PHE A 221 6.79 -2.47 24.43
CA PHE A 221 5.58 -1.70 24.13
C PHE A 221 4.54 -2.56 23.42
N TYR A 222 4.96 -3.29 22.38
CA TYR A 222 4.06 -4.16 21.62
C TYR A 222 3.43 -5.26 22.47
N LYS A 223 4.22 -5.87 23.38
CA LYS A 223 3.73 -6.85 24.34
C LYS A 223 2.67 -6.26 25.27
N GLU A 224 2.85 -5.03 25.76
CA GLU A 224 1.87 -4.36 26.59
C GLU A 224 0.57 -4.09 25.82
N LEU A 225 0.62 -3.76 24.53
CA LEU A 225 -0.56 -3.63 23.68
C LEU A 225 -1.28 -4.97 23.48
N VAL A 226 -0.52 -6.04 23.31
CA VAL A 226 -1.08 -7.41 23.19
C VAL A 226 -1.79 -7.83 24.49
N ASP A 227 -1.26 -7.48 25.65
CA ASP A 227 -1.87 -7.76 26.96
C ASP A 227 -3.19 -6.97 27.18
N LEU A 228 -3.41 -5.89 26.42
CA LEU A 228 -4.64 -5.07 26.42
C LEU A 228 -5.57 -5.38 25.23
N SER A 229 -5.26 -6.44 24.47
CA SER A 229 -5.98 -6.91 23.29
C SER A 229 -6.76 -8.20 23.57
N PRO A 230 -7.74 -8.59 22.72
CA PRO A 230 -8.31 -9.92 22.77
C PRO A 230 -7.25 -11.01 22.60
N PRO A 231 -7.39 -12.16 23.27
CA PRO A 231 -6.46 -13.28 23.09
C PRO A 231 -6.64 -13.94 21.71
N GLY A 232 -5.56 -14.51 21.18
CA GLY A 232 -5.57 -15.33 19.96
C GLY A 232 -4.71 -14.76 18.84
N ASN A 233 -4.91 -15.29 17.63
CA ASN A 233 -4.30 -14.81 16.41
C ASN A 233 -5.22 -13.81 15.73
N LEU A 234 -4.89 -12.54 15.85
CA LEU A 234 -5.68 -11.43 15.32
C LEU A 234 -5.03 -10.93 14.04
N TYR A 235 -5.77 -11.02 12.95
CA TYR A 235 -5.39 -10.40 11.69
C TYR A 235 -6.37 -9.27 11.32
N TRP A 236 -6.19 -8.63 10.19
CA TRP A 236 -6.89 -7.39 9.85
C TRP A 236 -8.43 -7.50 9.94
N LEU A 237 -9.03 -8.63 9.55
CA LEU A 237 -10.50 -8.77 9.54
C LEU A 237 -11.07 -8.71 10.96
N GLN A 238 -10.57 -9.56 11.88
CA GLN A 238 -11.05 -9.55 13.26
C GLN A 238 -10.75 -8.23 13.97
N SER A 239 -9.56 -7.63 13.72
CA SER A 239 -9.17 -6.37 14.35
C SER A 239 -10.13 -5.24 13.96
N ARG A 240 -10.47 -5.18 12.68
CA ARG A 240 -11.43 -4.25 12.11
C ARG A 240 -12.83 -4.46 12.66
N GLU A 241 -13.32 -5.71 12.64
CA GLU A 241 -14.65 -6.07 13.15
C GLU A 241 -14.84 -5.70 14.62
N LEU A 242 -13.83 -5.90 15.46
CA LEU A 242 -13.86 -5.51 16.88
C LEU A 242 -13.99 -3.99 17.06
N PHE A 243 -13.27 -3.22 16.27
CA PHE A 243 -13.34 -1.75 16.30
C PHE A 243 -14.73 -1.27 15.84
N GLN A 244 -15.23 -1.80 14.72
CA GLN A 244 -16.54 -1.48 14.17
C GLN A 244 -17.69 -1.88 15.08
N ALA A 245 -17.54 -3.01 15.81
CA ALA A 245 -18.52 -3.47 16.79
C ALA A 245 -18.51 -2.66 18.10
N GLY A 246 -17.64 -1.63 18.23
CA GLY A 246 -17.52 -0.85 19.45
C GLY A 246 -16.86 -1.62 20.60
N GLN A 247 -16.12 -2.68 20.31
CA GLN A 247 -15.43 -3.54 21.29
C GLN A 247 -13.94 -3.24 21.41
N ALA A 248 -13.43 -2.25 20.68
CA ALA A 248 -12.04 -1.80 20.74
C ALA A 248 -11.96 -0.29 20.77
N ALA A 249 -11.11 0.24 21.65
CA ALA A 249 -10.86 1.68 21.75
C ALA A 249 -9.88 2.18 20.69
N MET A 250 -8.92 1.35 20.29
CA MET A 250 -7.87 1.66 19.31
C MET A 250 -7.52 0.43 18.46
N VAL A 251 -7.16 0.70 17.20
CA VAL A 251 -6.61 -0.30 16.25
C VAL A 251 -5.70 0.40 15.25
N VAL A 252 -4.64 -0.29 14.81
CA VAL A 252 -3.85 0.17 13.65
C VAL A 252 -4.41 -0.49 12.40
N TRP A 253 -4.81 0.33 11.40
CA TRP A 253 -5.37 -0.17 10.14
C TRP A 253 -5.08 0.78 8.98
N SER A 254 -5.58 0.46 7.81
CA SER A 254 -5.48 1.26 6.59
C SER A 254 -6.72 2.13 6.38
N PRO A 255 -6.66 3.14 5.49
CA PRO A 255 -7.81 3.97 5.13
C PRO A 255 -8.95 3.22 4.44
N PHE A 256 -8.74 1.98 4.01
CA PHE A 256 -9.79 1.12 3.45
C PHE A 256 -10.98 0.88 4.42
N ILE A 257 -10.89 1.31 5.68
CA ILE A 257 -11.98 1.28 6.65
C ILE A 257 -12.91 2.51 6.53
N LEU A 258 -12.53 3.56 5.82
CA LEU A 258 -13.24 4.85 5.86
C LEU A 258 -14.69 4.76 5.35
N ASP A 259 -14.93 4.03 4.27
CA ASP A 259 -16.27 3.82 3.74
C ASP A 259 -17.12 2.93 4.65
N GLU A 260 -16.51 1.99 5.36
CA GLU A 260 -17.14 1.13 6.35
C GLU A 260 -17.57 1.94 7.58
N LEU A 261 -16.68 2.78 8.13
CA LEU A 261 -17.01 3.68 9.24
C LEU A 261 -18.12 4.69 8.88
N ALA A 262 -18.15 5.09 7.61
CA ALA A 262 -19.18 5.97 7.06
C ALA A 262 -20.53 5.26 6.86
N GLY A 263 -20.59 3.93 6.96
CA GLY A 263 -21.78 3.13 6.74
C GLY A 263 -22.15 2.97 5.27
N LEU A 264 -21.17 2.98 4.38
CA LEU A 264 -21.36 2.83 2.93
C LEU A 264 -21.27 1.37 2.45
N ARG A 265 -21.07 0.43 3.39
CA ARG A 265 -21.05 -1.03 3.17
C ARG A 265 -22.04 -1.74 4.09
N ASP A 266 -23.13 -2.30 3.55
CA ASP A 266 -24.13 -3.06 4.32
C ASP A 266 -23.58 -4.38 4.91
N GLU A 267 -22.50 -4.89 4.35
CA GLU A 267 -21.87 -6.15 4.79
C GLU A 267 -21.15 -6.02 6.14
N VAL A 268 -20.89 -4.79 6.56
CA VAL A 268 -20.14 -4.51 7.79
C VAL A 268 -21.13 -4.05 8.87
N PRO A 269 -21.38 -4.89 9.89
CA PRO A 269 -22.28 -4.51 10.98
C PRO A 269 -21.62 -3.45 11.87
N VAL A 270 -22.11 -2.23 11.78
CA VAL A 270 -21.86 -1.18 12.78
C VAL A 270 -23.00 -1.24 13.79
N PRO A 271 -22.77 -0.97 15.10
CA PRO A 271 -23.84 -1.01 16.11
C PRO A 271 -25.06 -0.19 15.68
N ALA A 272 -26.26 -0.78 15.81
CA ALA A 272 -27.50 -0.21 15.29
C ALA A 272 -27.89 1.13 15.94
N ASP A 273 -27.47 1.36 17.17
CA ASP A 273 -27.63 2.59 17.94
C ASP A 273 -26.68 3.72 17.49
N GLU A 274 -25.59 3.39 16.82
CA GLU A 274 -24.69 4.37 16.20
C GLU A 274 -25.07 4.72 14.75
N GLY A 275 -25.98 3.94 14.15
CA GLY A 275 -26.63 4.21 12.86
C GLY A 275 -25.70 4.20 11.66
N VAL A 276 -25.57 3.04 11.01
CA VAL A 276 -24.81 2.82 9.76
C VAL A 276 -25.07 3.92 8.72
N ALA A 277 -26.32 4.36 8.59
CA ALA A 277 -26.71 5.41 7.63
C ALA A 277 -26.38 6.84 8.08
N SER A 278 -25.87 7.07 9.32
CA SER A 278 -25.65 8.41 9.88
C SER A 278 -24.20 8.87 9.82
N GLY A 279 -23.24 8.00 9.50
CA GLY A 279 -21.80 8.28 9.58
C GLY A 279 -21.32 8.63 10.99
N THR A 280 -22.06 8.21 12.05
CA THR A 280 -21.74 8.55 13.45
C THR A 280 -20.40 7.98 13.86
N LEU A 281 -20.10 6.73 13.49
CA LEU A 281 -18.84 6.09 13.80
C LEU A 281 -17.67 6.79 13.09
N ALA A 282 -17.84 7.22 11.83
CA ALA A 282 -16.85 8.01 11.11
C ALA A 282 -16.51 9.31 11.87
N ARG A 283 -17.53 10.05 12.32
CA ARG A 283 -17.32 11.30 13.07
C ARG A 283 -16.75 11.10 14.47
N ASN A 284 -16.96 9.92 15.06
CA ASN A 284 -16.48 9.54 16.39
C ASN A 284 -15.11 8.82 16.34
N THR A 285 -14.53 8.65 15.16
CA THR A 285 -13.20 8.07 14.99
C THR A 285 -12.17 9.16 14.74
N GLY A 286 -11.10 9.16 15.54
CA GLY A 286 -9.91 9.97 15.30
C GLY A 286 -8.82 9.14 14.61
N PHE A 287 -7.93 9.82 13.91
CA PHE A 287 -6.87 9.24 13.10
C PHE A 287 -5.52 9.84 13.46
N VAL A 288 -4.49 9.01 13.53
CA VAL A 288 -3.10 9.43 13.72
C VAL A 288 -2.26 8.77 12.64
N THR A 289 -1.60 9.56 11.81
CA THR A 289 -0.78 9.11 10.67
C THR A 289 0.69 8.96 11.04
N SER A 290 1.16 9.64 12.10
CA SER A 290 2.53 9.58 12.59
C SER A 290 2.53 9.36 14.09
N ILE A 291 3.25 8.37 14.56
CA ILE A 291 3.35 7.99 15.97
C ILE A 291 4.78 8.25 16.43
N ALA A 292 4.94 8.84 17.64
CA ALA A 292 6.24 9.01 18.27
C ALA A 292 6.55 7.87 19.25
N GLY A 293 7.78 7.37 19.20
CA GLY A 293 8.29 6.43 20.19
C GLY A 293 9.04 7.11 21.32
N THR A 294 9.45 6.33 22.31
CA THR A 294 10.25 6.82 23.44
C THR A 294 11.65 7.25 22.98
N SER A 295 12.27 6.47 22.11
CA SER A 295 13.61 6.72 21.55
C SER A 295 13.61 7.67 20.35
N TYR A 296 12.46 7.96 19.74
CA TYR A 296 12.32 8.83 18.57
C TYR A 296 11.10 9.76 18.71
N PRO A 297 11.27 10.92 19.40
CA PRO A 297 10.18 11.85 19.65
C PRO A 297 9.63 12.55 18.40
N GLU A 298 10.39 12.58 17.30
CA GLU A 298 9.95 13.11 16.00
C GLU A 298 8.85 12.26 15.39
N GLY A 299 8.84 10.96 15.73
CA GLY A 299 7.88 10.02 15.25
C GLY A 299 8.05 9.64 13.78
N ALA A 300 7.27 8.65 13.34
CA ALA A 300 7.21 8.22 11.97
C ALA A 300 5.80 7.79 11.57
N GLY A 301 5.48 7.96 10.29
CA GLY A 301 4.37 7.32 9.61
C GLY A 301 4.85 6.11 8.80
N TRP A 302 3.90 5.33 8.31
CA TRP A 302 4.16 4.20 7.43
C TRP A 302 3.29 4.33 6.18
N ALA A 303 3.89 4.13 5.00
CA ALA A 303 3.19 4.25 3.74
C ALA A 303 3.35 3.00 2.87
N GLN A 304 2.26 2.65 2.18
CA GLN A 304 2.25 1.68 1.10
C GLN A 304 2.05 2.42 -0.21
N VAL A 305 2.98 2.25 -1.14
CA VAL A 305 2.87 2.75 -2.51
C VAL A 305 2.71 1.56 -3.44
N GLN A 306 1.86 1.71 -4.43
CA GLN A 306 1.69 0.75 -5.51
C GLN A 306 2.16 1.38 -6.81
N GLY A 307 2.66 0.57 -7.74
CA GLY A 307 3.22 1.09 -8.98
C GLY A 307 2.93 0.22 -10.19
N PHE A 308 3.06 0.84 -11.36
CA PHE A 308 3.09 0.16 -12.65
C PHE A 308 4.55 -0.12 -13.02
N GLY A 309 4.97 -1.38 -12.94
CA GLY A 309 6.26 -1.85 -13.41
C GLY A 309 6.20 -2.16 -14.92
N ILE A 310 7.17 -1.66 -15.68
CA ILE A 310 7.43 -2.07 -17.06
C ILE A 310 8.42 -3.21 -17.01
N THR A 311 8.16 -4.32 -17.67
CA THR A 311 9.05 -5.48 -17.63
C THR A 311 10.12 -5.42 -18.73
N VAL A 312 11.17 -6.22 -18.58
CA VAL A 312 12.26 -6.30 -19.58
C VAL A 312 11.84 -7.00 -20.87
N ASP A 313 10.73 -7.75 -20.89
CA ASP A 313 10.18 -8.40 -22.09
C ASP A 313 9.13 -7.54 -22.81
N ALA A 314 8.79 -6.34 -22.26
CA ALA A 314 7.72 -5.48 -22.77
C ALA A 314 8.00 -4.89 -24.16
N ASP A 315 6.92 -4.65 -24.92
CA ASP A 315 6.92 -3.58 -25.93
C ASP A 315 6.95 -2.24 -25.21
N ILE A 316 8.16 -1.69 -25.03
CA ILE A 316 8.41 -0.50 -24.18
C ILE A 316 7.55 0.70 -24.62
N GLU A 317 7.48 0.98 -25.92
CA GLU A 317 6.73 2.13 -26.44
C GLU A 317 5.22 2.00 -26.13
N SER A 318 4.65 0.81 -26.34
CA SER A 318 3.24 0.54 -26.04
C SER A 318 2.95 0.53 -24.52
N ALA A 319 3.86 -0.03 -23.71
CA ALA A 319 3.75 -0.07 -22.25
C ALA A 319 3.80 1.34 -21.64
N GLN A 320 4.75 2.17 -22.07
CA GLN A 320 4.87 3.58 -21.65
C GLN A 320 3.61 4.37 -22.03
N ALA A 321 3.14 4.25 -23.28
CA ALA A 321 1.92 4.94 -23.73
C ALA A 321 0.70 4.54 -22.91
N PHE A 322 0.57 3.26 -22.54
CA PHE A 322 -0.54 2.79 -21.68
C PHE A 322 -0.45 3.36 -20.27
N ILE A 323 0.72 3.34 -19.64
CA ILE A 323 0.92 3.90 -18.30
C ILE A 323 0.71 5.42 -18.31
N GLU A 324 1.22 6.13 -19.32
CA GLU A 324 0.98 7.57 -19.45
C GLU A 324 -0.51 7.90 -19.57
N TYR A 325 -1.28 7.11 -20.32
CA TYR A 325 -2.72 7.24 -20.39
C TYR A 325 -3.40 6.96 -19.05
N LEU A 326 -3.02 5.86 -18.37
CA LEU A 326 -3.50 5.52 -17.03
C LEU A 326 -3.25 6.66 -16.03
N MET A 327 -2.08 7.29 -16.09
CA MET A 327 -1.67 8.34 -15.16
C MET A 327 -2.16 9.73 -15.56
N THR A 328 -2.92 9.86 -16.66
CA THR A 328 -3.50 11.13 -17.13
C THR A 328 -5.03 11.04 -17.26
N ASP A 329 -5.52 10.56 -18.38
CA ASP A 329 -6.96 10.52 -18.68
C ASP A 329 -7.70 9.45 -17.90
N GLY A 330 -7.05 8.31 -17.61
CA GLY A 330 -7.59 7.21 -16.81
C GLY A 330 -7.38 7.35 -15.31
N TYR A 331 -6.66 8.37 -14.82
CA TYR A 331 -6.16 8.34 -13.45
C TYR A 331 -7.25 8.49 -12.38
N LEU A 332 -8.22 9.36 -12.58
CA LEU A 332 -9.33 9.49 -11.65
C LEU A 332 -10.24 8.25 -11.64
N ASP A 333 -10.41 7.58 -12.79
CA ASP A 333 -11.16 6.32 -12.86
C ASP A 333 -10.39 5.22 -12.10
N TRP A 334 -9.06 5.16 -12.24
CA TRP A 334 -8.20 4.27 -11.48
C TRP A 334 -8.33 4.48 -9.97
N LEU A 335 -8.23 5.72 -9.49
CA LEU A 335 -8.38 6.06 -8.07
C LEU A 335 -9.81 5.77 -7.57
N GLY A 336 -10.81 6.00 -8.41
CA GLY A 336 -12.22 5.77 -8.12
C GLY A 336 -12.62 4.30 -7.94
N MET A 337 -11.75 3.34 -8.27
CA MET A 337 -11.98 1.92 -7.99
C MET A 337 -12.09 1.61 -6.49
N ALA A 338 -11.38 2.38 -5.66
CA ALA A 338 -11.42 2.28 -4.19
C ALA A 338 -10.88 3.60 -3.59
N THR A 339 -11.65 4.66 -3.70
CA THR A 339 -11.25 6.03 -3.32
C THR A 339 -10.69 6.11 -1.90
N GLU A 340 -11.25 5.32 -0.98
CA GLU A 340 -10.86 5.25 0.43
C GLU A 340 -9.46 4.64 0.66
N GLY A 341 -8.90 3.93 -0.32
CA GLY A 341 -7.62 3.24 -0.20
C GLY A 341 -6.64 3.52 -1.34
N LYS A 342 -7.06 4.29 -2.34
CA LYS A 342 -6.23 4.70 -3.48
C LYS A 342 -6.04 6.22 -3.48
N PHE A 343 -5.05 6.68 -2.72
CA PHE A 343 -4.74 8.10 -2.65
C PHE A 343 -3.82 8.50 -3.81
N PRO A 344 -4.00 9.72 -4.35
CA PRO A 344 -3.18 10.18 -5.46
C PRO A 344 -1.72 10.36 -5.03
N VAL A 345 -0.81 9.70 -5.73
CA VAL A 345 0.64 9.88 -5.62
C VAL A 345 1.19 10.81 -6.69
N ARG A 346 0.38 11.07 -7.72
CA ARG A 346 0.55 12.13 -8.70
C ARG A 346 -0.51 13.20 -8.45
N PHE A 347 -0.07 14.42 -8.16
CA PHE A 347 -0.98 15.48 -7.69
C PHE A 347 -1.75 16.16 -8.81
N GLY A 348 -1.16 16.24 -10.01
CA GLY A 348 -1.76 16.89 -11.16
C GLY A 348 -0.91 16.72 -12.41
N THR A 349 -1.01 17.71 -13.30
CA THR A 349 -0.16 17.85 -14.49
C THR A 349 0.68 19.11 -14.37
N PRO A 350 1.70 19.31 -15.23
CA PRO A 350 2.45 20.57 -15.23
C PRO A 350 1.56 21.81 -15.42
N GLU A 351 0.45 21.68 -16.16
CA GLU A 351 -0.50 22.76 -16.43
C GLU A 351 -1.54 22.94 -15.31
N GLU A 352 -1.92 21.84 -14.64
CA GLU A 352 -2.93 21.78 -13.57
C GLU A 352 -2.36 21.01 -12.36
N PRO A 353 -1.50 21.65 -11.51
CA PRO A 353 -0.71 20.95 -10.49
C PRO A 353 -1.50 20.18 -9.42
N ASN A 354 -2.77 20.52 -9.19
CA ASN A 354 -3.63 19.88 -8.18
C ASN A 354 -4.79 19.08 -8.79
N ARG A 355 -4.83 18.91 -10.11
CA ARG A 355 -5.95 18.28 -10.82
C ARG A 355 -6.41 16.97 -10.19
N PHE A 356 -5.47 16.11 -9.84
CA PHE A 356 -5.81 14.77 -9.37
C PHE A 356 -6.17 14.72 -7.88
N VAL A 357 -5.56 15.57 -7.05
CA VAL A 357 -5.93 15.69 -5.63
C VAL A 357 -7.33 16.29 -5.49
N GLU A 358 -7.61 17.37 -6.22
CA GLU A 358 -8.93 18.01 -6.22
C GLU A 358 -9.99 17.08 -6.83
N GLY A 359 -9.66 16.39 -7.92
CA GLY A 359 -10.56 15.41 -8.54
C GLY A 359 -10.86 14.24 -7.62
N TRP A 360 -9.83 13.64 -6.99
CA TRP A 360 -9.97 12.54 -6.04
C TRP A 360 -10.88 12.89 -4.86
N ALA A 361 -10.74 14.08 -4.30
CA ALA A 361 -11.56 14.52 -3.16
C ALA A 361 -13.07 14.56 -3.46
N THR A 362 -13.45 14.57 -4.73
CA THR A 362 -14.85 14.56 -5.18
C THR A 362 -15.35 13.18 -5.59
N LEU A 363 -14.47 12.17 -5.65
CA LEU A 363 -14.88 10.81 -6.01
C LEU A 363 -15.74 10.19 -4.93
N GLU A 364 -16.74 9.43 -5.37
CA GLU A 364 -17.58 8.66 -4.47
C GLU A 364 -16.88 7.35 -4.06
N THR A 365 -16.99 7.01 -2.78
CA THR A 365 -16.56 5.72 -2.24
C THR A 365 -17.76 4.92 -1.75
N GLY A 366 -17.54 3.64 -1.41
CA GLY A 366 -18.55 2.72 -0.89
C GLY A 366 -19.03 1.69 -1.90
N VAL A 367 -19.72 0.68 -1.40
CA VAL A 367 -20.21 -0.49 -2.17
C VAL A 367 -21.73 -0.54 -2.23
N SER A 368 -22.39 -0.53 -1.08
CA SER A 368 -23.86 -0.62 -0.99
C SER A 368 -24.56 0.72 -1.22
N SER A 369 -23.96 1.78 -0.76
CA SER A 369 -24.28 3.16 -1.11
C SER A 369 -22.98 3.91 -1.39
N ARG A 370 -23.05 5.01 -2.13
CA ARG A 370 -21.87 5.77 -2.54
C ARG A 370 -22.03 7.24 -2.18
N ALA A 371 -20.95 7.82 -1.65
CA ALA A 371 -20.87 9.24 -1.35
C ALA A 371 -19.39 9.67 -1.26
N PRO A 372 -19.06 10.96 -1.45
CA PRO A 372 -17.71 11.46 -1.21
C PRO A 372 -17.30 11.35 0.26
N LEU A 373 -16.01 11.06 0.53
CA LEU A 373 -15.48 11.03 1.90
C LEU A 373 -15.71 12.35 2.65
N SER A 374 -15.72 13.48 1.93
CA SER A 374 -15.96 14.82 2.48
C SER A 374 -17.35 15.03 3.12
N GLU A 375 -18.31 14.12 2.90
CA GLU A 375 -19.59 14.15 3.61
C GLU A 375 -19.49 13.61 5.05
N PHE A 376 -18.47 12.82 5.35
CA PHE A 376 -18.30 12.11 6.62
C PHE A 376 -17.09 12.59 7.42
N TYR A 377 -16.03 13.06 6.73
CA TYR A 377 -14.76 13.45 7.32
C TYR A 377 -14.46 14.93 7.03
N GLU A 378 -13.92 15.62 8.02
CA GLU A 378 -13.49 17.01 7.86
C GLU A 378 -12.30 17.09 6.88
N ALA A 379 -12.18 18.20 6.17
CA ALA A 379 -11.11 18.42 5.19
C ALA A 379 -9.71 18.22 5.80
N ALA A 380 -9.49 18.66 7.03
CA ALA A 380 -8.22 18.48 7.73
C ALA A 380 -7.83 17.00 7.90
N VAL A 381 -8.83 16.12 8.15
CA VAL A 381 -8.58 14.66 8.24
C VAL A 381 -8.15 14.12 6.88
N ILE A 382 -8.84 14.51 5.80
CA ILE A 382 -8.52 14.07 4.44
C ILE A 382 -7.11 14.56 4.05
N ASP A 383 -6.79 15.82 4.35
CA ASP A 383 -5.48 16.40 4.07
C ASP A 383 -4.35 15.67 4.83
N ASP A 384 -4.56 15.34 6.12
CA ASP A 384 -3.60 14.58 6.92
C ASP A 384 -3.37 13.15 6.39
N LEU A 385 -4.43 12.51 5.89
CA LEU A 385 -4.35 11.17 5.29
C LEU A 385 -3.50 11.19 4.00
N VAL A 386 -3.71 12.16 3.13
CA VAL A 386 -2.92 12.33 1.89
C VAL A 386 -1.47 12.71 2.21
N ALA A 387 -1.26 13.65 3.14
CA ALA A 387 0.08 14.08 3.56
C ALA A 387 0.90 12.93 4.19
N GLY A 388 0.24 11.95 4.81
CA GLY A 388 0.88 10.77 5.37
C GLY A 388 1.65 9.93 4.34
N LEU A 389 1.27 9.96 3.07
CA LEU A 389 2.02 9.30 1.99
C LEU A 389 3.40 9.92 1.77
N GLU A 390 3.52 11.25 1.91
CA GLU A 390 4.78 11.97 1.69
C GLU A 390 5.77 11.79 2.84
N THR A 391 5.26 11.61 4.05
CA THR A 391 6.04 11.48 5.27
C THR A 391 6.23 10.03 5.71
N GLY A 392 5.47 9.11 5.13
CA GLY A 392 5.55 7.69 5.45
C GLY A 392 6.92 7.09 5.10
N ASP A 393 7.40 6.21 5.96
CA ASP A 393 8.67 5.50 5.79
C ASP A 393 8.42 3.99 5.66
N ARG A 394 9.43 3.29 5.20
CA ARG A 394 9.50 1.83 5.12
C ARG A 394 10.91 1.38 5.46
N TRP A 395 11.04 0.23 6.10
CA TRP A 395 12.34 -0.36 6.40
C TRP A 395 13.16 -0.60 5.14
N ALA A 396 14.44 -0.22 5.19
CA ALA A 396 15.46 -0.49 4.18
C ALA A 396 15.26 0.12 2.78
N PHE A 397 14.12 0.76 2.48
CA PHE A 397 13.89 1.35 1.16
C PHE A 397 14.80 2.55 0.89
N ARG A 398 14.92 3.47 1.87
CA ARG A 398 15.82 4.64 1.74
C ARG A 398 17.29 4.26 1.56
N GLN A 399 17.68 3.10 2.08
CA GLN A 399 19.03 2.54 1.96
C GLN A 399 19.20 1.69 0.67
N GLY A 400 18.18 1.61 -0.19
CA GLY A 400 18.23 0.80 -1.42
C GLY A 400 18.25 -0.71 -1.17
N GLN A 401 17.83 -1.17 0.00
CA GLN A 401 17.82 -2.59 0.43
C GLN A 401 16.39 -3.18 0.45
N GLY A 402 15.48 -2.65 -0.35
CA GLY A 402 14.08 -3.12 -0.41
C GLY A 402 13.95 -4.62 -0.74
N GLY A 403 14.93 -5.22 -1.44
CA GLY A 403 14.98 -6.66 -1.67
C GLY A 403 15.07 -7.49 -0.37
N LEU A 404 15.73 -6.96 0.68
CA LEU A 404 15.75 -7.59 2.00
C LEU A 404 14.36 -7.61 2.64
N VAL A 405 13.59 -6.53 2.45
CA VAL A 405 12.19 -6.46 2.93
C VAL A 405 11.32 -7.50 2.22
N THR A 406 11.49 -7.68 0.90
CA THR A 406 10.81 -8.75 0.15
C THR A 406 11.08 -10.13 0.75
N SER A 407 12.35 -10.43 1.07
CA SER A 407 12.77 -11.68 1.71
C SER A 407 12.19 -11.83 3.13
N LEU A 408 12.14 -10.72 3.88
CA LEU A 408 11.62 -10.69 5.25
C LEU A 408 10.12 -11.01 5.30
N TYR A 409 9.32 -10.42 4.40
CA TYR A 409 7.90 -10.73 4.26
C TYR A 409 7.68 -12.18 3.77
N GLY A 410 8.45 -12.63 2.81
CA GLY A 410 8.33 -13.98 2.24
C GLY A 410 8.66 -15.10 3.24
N THR A 411 9.66 -14.90 4.09
CA THR A 411 10.09 -15.90 5.10
C THR A 411 9.32 -15.83 6.40
N ARG A 412 8.65 -14.70 6.71
CA ARG A 412 7.89 -14.45 7.95
C ARG A 412 8.70 -14.52 9.24
N VAL A 413 10.03 -14.59 9.16
CA VAL A 413 10.93 -14.80 10.31
C VAL A 413 10.73 -13.75 11.41
N MET A 414 10.46 -12.49 11.04
CA MET A 414 10.17 -11.42 12.00
C MET A 414 8.89 -11.73 12.79
N SER A 415 7.78 -11.99 12.09
CA SER A 415 6.49 -12.24 12.71
C SER A 415 6.51 -13.50 13.60
N GLU A 416 7.19 -14.55 13.15
CA GLU A 416 7.30 -15.81 13.92
C GLU A 416 8.11 -15.61 15.20
N LEU A 417 9.30 -15.00 15.15
CA LEU A 417 10.13 -14.79 16.34
C LEU A 417 9.51 -13.77 17.32
N VAL A 418 8.83 -12.74 16.80
CA VAL A 418 8.08 -11.83 17.68
C VAL A 418 6.89 -12.56 18.30
N ARG A 419 6.22 -13.47 17.58
CA ARG A 419 5.17 -14.30 18.17
C ARG A 419 5.68 -15.17 19.32
N GLU A 420 6.82 -15.83 19.17
CA GLU A 420 7.46 -16.60 20.25
C GLU A 420 7.77 -15.72 21.48
N PHE A 421 8.21 -14.48 21.27
CA PHE A 421 8.38 -13.51 22.35
C PHE A 421 7.05 -13.16 23.03
N LEU A 422 5.99 -12.89 22.26
CA LEU A 422 4.67 -12.57 22.80
C LEU A 422 4.08 -13.72 23.61
N ASP A 423 4.34 -14.96 23.21
CA ASP A 423 3.94 -16.18 23.93
C ASP A 423 4.81 -16.47 25.16
N GLY A 424 5.88 -15.68 25.39
CA GLY A 424 6.76 -15.80 26.56
C GLY A 424 7.83 -16.89 26.43
N GLU A 425 8.07 -17.40 25.21
CA GLU A 425 9.10 -18.40 24.94
C GLU A 425 10.51 -17.81 24.95
N ARG A 426 10.64 -16.49 24.72
CA ARG A 426 11.90 -15.74 24.66
C ARG A 426 11.79 -14.38 25.34
N GLY A 427 12.95 -13.83 25.72
CA GLY A 427 13.05 -12.44 26.19
C GLY A 427 13.19 -11.44 25.01
N ALA A 428 12.83 -10.18 25.23
CA ALA A 428 12.90 -9.14 24.19
C ALA A 428 14.32 -8.97 23.61
N ALA A 429 15.35 -8.92 24.46
CA ALA A 429 16.74 -8.79 24.03
C ALA A 429 17.23 -10.04 23.25
N GLU A 430 16.84 -11.24 23.69
CA GLU A 430 17.16 -12.48 22.97
C GLU A 430 16.49 -12.51 21.59
N THR A 431 15.24 -12.05 21.51
CA THR A 431 14.51 -11.95 20.23
C THR A 431 15.19 -10.97 19.29
N ALA A 432 15.64 -9.80 19.78
CA ALA A 432 16.36 -8.80 18.99
C ALA A 432 17.67 -9.38 18.41
N SER A 433 18.49 -10.04 19.25
CA SER A 433 19.75 -10.63 18.81
C SER A 433 19.55 -11.76 17.81
N LEU A 434 18.53 -12.62 18.02
CA LEU A 434 18.22 -13.71 17.07
C LEU A 434 17.69 -13.17 15.75
N LEU A 435 16.87 -12.09 15.76
CA LEU A 435 16.41 -11.44 14.54
C LEU A 435 17.55 -10.82 13.76
N GLN A 436 18.51 -10.18 14.44
CA GLN A 436 19.73 -9.67 13.80
C GLN A 436 20.43 -10.78 12.99
N GLU A 437 20.69 -11.93 13.60
CA GLU A 437 21.33 -13.09 12.96
C GLU A 437 20.51 -13.60 11.78
N ARG A 438 19.20 -13.80 11.97
CA ARG A 438 18.31 -14.36 10.95
C ARG A 438 18.13 -13.44 9.75
N ILE A 439 18.09 -12.13 9.97
CA ILE A 439 17.96 -11.15 8.88
C ILE A 439 19.28 -11.02 8.12
N GLU A 440 20.43 -11.14 8.80
CA GLU A 440 21.73 -11.23 8.13
C GLU A 440 21.81 -12.44 7.19
N ASP A 441 21.24 -13.58 7.58
CA ASP A 441 21.19 -14.80 6.75
C ASP A 441 20.29 -14.68 5.51
N LEU A 442 19.42 -13.67 5.44
CA LEU A 442 18.54 -13.42 4.27
C LEU A 442 19.21 -12.62 3.14
N ARG A 443 20.44 -12.17 3.33
CA ARG A 443 21.17 -11.28 2.39
C ARG A 443 21.94 -12.06 1.29
#